data_e9fba7cb38e81a8c1696fe73bfb68342
#
_entry.id   e9fba7cb38e81a8c1696fe73bfb68342
#
_cell.length_a   1.000
_cell.length_b   1.000
_cell.length_c   1.000
_cell.angle_alpha   90.00
_cell.angle_beta   90.00
_cell.angle_gamma   90.00
#
_symmetry.space_group_name_H-M   'P 1'
#
loop_
_entity.id
_entity.type
_entity.pdbx_description
1 polymer ?
#
loop_
_entity_poly.entity_id
_entity_poly.type
_entity_poly.pdbx_seq_one_letter_code
_entity_poly.pdbx_strand_id
1 'polypeptide(L)'
;MPLVASAQLPWVITMAVKSVNINDKGFKKAVEALERLAKMQVKVGIQSDTEDYSDGVSVVDVAVWNEYGTDKIPSRPFIRQCFKDNSDEALTRLSELAQKTALGDDPKIGLGGIGQWYQDRMRRTLLTFQWEPNSPATVKRKRKKLKQKKTEENSSQVKVKPLVDTGQLVNSIRYKVEE
;
A
#
# COMPACT_ATOMS: atom_id res chain seq x y z
N MET A 1 38.72 64.87 48.25
CA MET A 1 39.00 63.56 47.56
C MET A 1 38.01 62.56 48.14
N PRO A 2 37.05 62.08 47.38
CA PRO A 2 36.26 60.95 47.74
C PRO A 2 36.76 59.68 47.07
N LEU A 3 36.97 58.65 47.90
CA LEU A 3 37.22 57.27 47.49
C LEU A 3 35.99 56.69 46.79
N VAL A 4 36.16 56.28 45.54
CA VAL A 4 35.18 55.49 44.84
C VAL A 4 35.43 54.03 45.19
N ALA A 5 34.56 53.49 46.04
CA ALA A 5 34.51 52.05 46.31
C ALA A 5 33.90 51.33 45.13
N SER A 6 34.69 50.55 44.40
CA SER A 6 34.19 49.64 43.38
C SER A 6 33.47 48.48 44.05
N ALA A 7 32.14 48.49 43.98
CA ALA A 7 31.33 47.34 44.38
C ALA A 7 31.52 46.21 43.40
N GLN A 8 32.28 45.18 43.80
CA GLN A 8 32.34 43.92 43.09
C GLN A 8 31.01 43.16 43.33
N LEU A 9 30.28 42.91 42.27
CA LEU A 9 29.05 42.11 42.29
C LEU A 9 29.41 40.60 42.45
N PRO A 10 28.97 39.93 43.52
CA PRO A 10 29.41 38.58 43.87
C PRO A 10 28.60 37.46 43.13
N TRP A 11 28.03 37.74 41.96
CA TRP A 11 27.08 36.79 41.32
C TRP A 11 27.49 36.45 39.89
N VAL A 12 28.75 36.35 39.55
CA VAL A 12 29.16 35.73 38.28
C VAL A 12 29.21 34.21 38.51
N ILE A 13 28.10 33.54 38.26
CA ILE A 13 28.08 32.08 38.15
C ILE A 13 28.68 31.76 36.77
N THR A 14 29.96 31.43 36.72
CA THR A 14 30.59 30.88 35.54
C THR A 14 30.10 29.44 35.35
N MET A 15 29.04 29.24 34.57
CA MET A 15 28.68 27.91 34.13
C MET A 15 29.73 27.42 33.15
N ALA A 16 30.62 26.56 33.63
CA ALA A 16 31.47 25.78 32.72
C ALA A 16 30.59 24.78 31.97
N VAL A 17 30.27 25.11 30.74
CA VAL A 17 29.68 24.14 29.81
C VAL A 17 30.73 23.08 29.53
N LYS A 18 30.68 21.95 30.22
CA LYS A 18 31.46 20.78 29.81
C LYS A 18 31.09 20.45 28.37
N SER A 19 32.04 20.42 27.47
CA SER A 19 31.81 19.97 26.12
C SER A 19 31.22 18.58 26.17
N VAL A 20 29.96 18.46 25.78
CA VAL A 20 29.29 17.16 25.61
C VAL A 20 29.85 16.57 24.33
N ASN A 21 30.65 15.54 24.46
CA ASN A 21 31.15 14.79 23.31
C ASN A 21 30.00 13.94 22.76
N ILE A 22 29.23 14.49 21.81
CA ILE A 22 28.12 13.80 21.16
C ILE A 22 28.74 12.80 20.17
N ASN A 23 28.71 11.53 20.53
CA ASN A 23 29.04 10.47 19.59
C ASN A 23 27.85 10.29 18.62
N ASP A 24 27.85 11.00 17.50
CA ASP A 24 26.78 11.05 16.50
C ASP A 24 26.77 9.86 15.52
N LYS A 25 27.61 8.81 15.75
CA LYS A 25 27.65 7.63 14.88
C LYS A 25 26.29 6.96 14.71
N GLY A 26 25.46 6.98 15.74
CA GLY A 26 24.07 6.48 15.70
C GLY A 26 23.18 7.35 14.83
N PHE A 27 23.27 8.67 14.97
CA PHE A 27 22.49 9.62 14.19
C PHE A 27 22.84 9.54 12.69
N LYS A 28 24.12 9.51 12.36
CA LYS A 28 24.57 9.38 10.96
C LYS A 28 24.03 8.10 10.31
N LYS A 29 24.11 6.96 11.00
CA LYS A 29 23.53 5.69 10.51
C LYS A 29 22.02 5.76 10.32
N ALA A 30 21.29 6.40 11.23
CA ALA A 30 19.86 6.60 11.11
C ALA A 30 19.50 7.45 9.89
N VAL A 31 20.23 8.55 9.64
CA VAL A 31 20.05 9.40 8.46
C VAL A 31 20.28 8.61 7.17
N GLU A 32 21.42 7.89 7.07
CA GLU A 32 21.74 7.06 5.90
C GLU A 32 20.66 5.98 5.63
N ALA A 33 20.12 5.38 6.69
CA ALA A 33 19.04 4.39 6.57
C ALA A 33 17.73 5.00 6.08
N LEU A 34 17.38 6.19 6.56
CA LEU A 34 16.19 6.93 6.11
C LEU A 34 16.35 7.45 4.67
N GLU A 35 17.54 7.91 4.28
CA GLU A 35 17.83 8.29 2.90
C GLU A 35 17.70 7.10 1.94
N ARG A 36 18.10 5.90 2.39
CA ARG A 36 17.88 4.66 1.62
C ARG A 36 16.41 4.33 1.50
N LEU A 37 15.64 4.41 2.60
CA LEU A 37 14.19 4.23 2.57
C LEU A 37 13.50 5.22 1.61
N ALA A 38 13.92 6.48 1.62
CA ALA A 38 13.35 7.54 0.77
C ALA A 38 13.54 7.29 -0.75
N LYS A 39 14.52 6.48 -1.13
CA LYS A 39 14.76 6.08 -2.54
C LYS A 39 13.95 4.84 -2.94
N MET A 40 13.39 4.12 -1.96
CA MET A 40 12.63 2.90 -2.22
C MET A 40 11.16 3.21 -2.43
N GLN A 41 10.51 2.38 -3.20
CA GLN A 41 9.06 2.44 -3.41
C GLN A 41 8.44 1.05 -3.39
N VAL A 42 7.20 0.98 -2.96
CA VAL A 42 6.38 -0.22 -3.09
C VAL A 42 5.24 0.05 -4.06
N LYS A 43 5.16 -0.75 -5.12
CA LYS A 43 4.07 -0.72 -6.12
C LYS A 43 3.12 -1.87 -5.84
N VAL A 44 1.83 -1.58 -5.75
CA VAL A 44 0.79 -2.59 -5.55
C VAL A 44 -0.25 -2.45 -6.65
N GLY A 45 -0.58 -3.56 -7.29
CA GLY A 45 -1.54 -3.58 -8.37
C GLY A 45 -1.29 -4.72 -9.34
N ILE A 46 -1.77 -4.57 -10.57
CA ILE A 46 -1.53 -5.52 -11.64
C ILE A 46 -0.26 -5.12 -12.36
N GLN A 47 0.72 -6.01 -12.34
CA GLN A 47 2.02 -5.76 -12.95
C GLN A 47 1.96 -6.03 -14.46
N SER A 48 2.80 -5.32 -15.25
CA SER A 48 2.86 -5.45 -16.72
C SER A 48 3.31 -6.82 -17.21
N ASP A 49 3.96 -7.61 -16.36
CA ASP A 49 4.41 -8.98 -16.62
C ASP A 49 3.35 -10.05 -16.28
N THR A 50 2.10 -9.62 -16.05
CA THR A 50 0.99 -10.54 -15.79
C THR A 50 0.56 -11.25 -17.08
N GLU A 51 0.41 -12.57 -17.01
CA GLU A 51 -0.10 -13.38 -18.13
C GLU A 51 -1.51 -12.95 -18.54
N ASP A 52 -1.73 -12.83 -19.84
CA ASP A 52 -3.03 -12.49 -20.41
C ASP A 52 -4.07 -13.61 -20.21
N TYR A 53 -5.32 -13.30 -20.43
CA TYR A 53 -6.38 -14.30 -20.45
C TYR A 53 -6.18 -15.28 -21.62
N SER A 54 -6.76 -16.47 -21.49
CA SER A 54 -6.66 -17.53 -22.51
C SER A 54 -7.23 -17.15 -23.88
N ASP A 55 -8.02 -16.09 -23.95
CA ASP A 55 -8.56 -15.50 -25.20
C ASP A 55 -7.68 -14.36 -25.74
N GLY A 56 -6.50 -14.15 -25.17
CA GLY A 56 -5.54 -13.11 -25.56
C GLY A 56 -5.87 -11.69 -25.07
N VAL A 57 -6.89 -11.55 -24.22
CA VAL A 57 -7.22 -10.24 -23.62
C VAL A 57 -6.27 -9.93 -22.47
N SER A 58 -5.70 -8.73 -22.46
CA SER A 58 -4.80 -8.30 -21.39
C SER A 58 -5.53 -8.17 -20.06
N VAL A 59 -4.96 -8.73 -19.00
CA VAL A 59 -5.48 -8.56 -17.63
C VAL A 59 -5.39 -7.10 -17.17
N VAL A 60 -4.36 -6.37 -17.64
CA VAL A 60 -4.20 -4.94 -17.37
C VAL A 60 -5.34 -4.15 -18.01
N ASP A 61 -5.68 -4.43 -19.28
CA ASP A 61 -6.79 -3.74 -19.95
C ASP A 61 -8.14 -4.01 -19.28
N VAL A 62 -8.38 -5.26 -18.88
CA VAL A 62 -9.59 -5.60 -18.11
C VAL A 62 -9.65 -4.85 -16.79
N ALA A 63 -8.52 -4.66 -16.12
CA ALA A 63 -8.46 -3.87 -14.90
C ALA A 63 -8.78 -2.39 -15.17
N VAL A 64 -8.20 -1.81 -16.21
CA VAL A 64 -8.45 -0.42 -16.63
C VAL A 64 -9.91 -0.21 -16.99
N TRP A 65 -10.50 -1.11 -17.79
CA TRP A 65 -11.93 -1.03 -18.17
C TRP A 65 -12.86 -1.13 -16.95
N ASN A 66 -12.51 -1.91 -15.95
CA ASN A 66 -13.30 -1.96 -14.73
C ASN A 66 -13.06 -0.76 -13.82
N GLU A 67 -11.82 -0.27 -13.72
CA GLU A 67 -11.48 0.88 -12.89
C GLU A 67 -12.16 2.17 -13.38
N TYR A 68 -12.15 2.41 -14.69
CA TYR A 68 -12.69 3.64 -15.29
C TYR A 68 -14.06 3.48 -15.91
N GLY A 69 -14.44 2.27 -16.26
CA GLY A 69 -15.63 1.98 -17.05
C GLY A 69 -15.37 2.16 -18.54
N THR A 70 -16.36 1.75 -19.34
CA THR A 70 -16.47 1.98 -20.79
C THR A 70 -17.94 2.23 -21.10
N ASP A 71 -18.27 2.54 -22.35
CA ASP A 71 -19.68 2.69 -22.78
C ASP A 71 -20.56 1.47 -22.45
N LYS A 72 -19.94 0.29 -22.30
CA LYS A 72 -20.63 -0.98 -22.05
C LYS A 72 -20.38 -1.58 -20.67
N ILE A 73 -19.36 -1.11 -19.97
CA ILE A 73 -18.94 -1.64 -18.67
C ILE A 73 -19.03 -0.53 -17.63
N PRO A 74 -19.85 -0.66 -16.59
CA PRO A 74 -19.90 0.33 -15.53
C PRO A 74 -18.57 0.37 -14.76
N SER A 75 -18.18 1.58 -14.32
CA SER A 75 -16.97 1.76 -13.51
C SER A 75 -17.10 1.02 -12.18
N ARG A 76 -16.07 0.27 -11.85
CA ARG A 76 -15.89 -0.43 -10.56
C ARG A 76 -14.48 -0.17 -10.06
N PRO A 77 -14.23 1.02 -9.49
CA PRO A 77 -12.89 1.54 -9.22
C PRO A 77 -12.25 0.87 -7.99
N PHE A 78 -11.90 -0.40 -8.10
CA PHE A 78 -11.39 -1.21 -6.99
C PHE A 78 -10.03 -0.73 -6.47
N ILE A 79 -9.19 -0.15 -7.32
CA ILE A 79 -7.89 0.43 -6.94
C ILE A 79 -8.14 1.72 -6.16
N ARG A 80 -8.90 2.66 -6.72
CA ARG A 80 -9.23 3.95 -6.06
C ARG A 80 -10.03 3.75 -4.78
N GLN A 81 -10.96 2.80 -4.75
CA GLN A 81 -11.73 2.48 -3.55
C GLN A 81 -10.83 1.91 -2.46
N CYS A 82 -9.94 0.97 -2.80
CA CYS A 82 -8.97 0.44 -1.85
C CYS A 82 -8.08 1.55 -1.27
N PHE A 83 -7.59 2.46 -2.11
CA PHE A 83 -6.78 3.59 -1.67
C PHE A 83 -7.57 4.49 -0.70
N LYS A 84 -8.78 4.86 -1.08
CA LYS A 84 -9.66 5.70 -0.24
C LYS A 84 -9.89 5.11 1.15
N ASP A 85 -10.10 3.80 1.22
CA ASP A 85 -10.46 3.12 2.47
C ASP A 85 -9.25 2.81 3.37
N ASN A 86 -8.02 2.81 2.82
CA ASN A 86 -6.84 2.32 3.54
C ASN A 86 -5.66 3.30 3.55
N SER A 87 -5.80 4.53 3.01
CA SER A 87 -4.70 5.52 2.94
C SER A 87 -4.15 5.89 4.30
N ASP A 88 -5.01 6.12 5.29
CA ASP A 88 -4.59 6.55 6.63
C ASP A 88 -3.82 5.42 7.37
N GLU A 89 -4.31 4.18 7.25
CA GLU A 89 -3.59 3.03 7.79
C GLU A 89 -2.25 2.81 7.09
N ALA A 90 -2.18 3.03 5.76
CA ALA A 90 -0.94 2.94 5.00
C ALA A 90 0.09 3.99 5.45
N LEU A 91 -0.34 5.23 5.68
CA LEU A 91 0.53 6.31 6.20
C LEU A 91 1.03 5.99 7.61
N THR A 92 0.19 5.46 8.47
CA THR A 92 0.59 5.01 9.82
C THR A 92 1.68 3.95 9.74
N ARG A 93 1.50 2.92 8.92
CA ARG A 93 2.48 1.84 8.71
C ARG A 93 3.80 2.34 8.13
N LEU A 94 3.76 3.30 7.20
CA LEU A 94 4.96 3.94 6.65
C LEU A 94 5.71 4.76 7.71
N SER A 95 4.98 5.47 8.56
CA SER A 95 5.57 6.22 9.69
C SER A 95 6.26 5.29 10.69
N GLU A 96 5.61 4.19 11.06
CA GLU A 96 6.20 3.15 11.92
C GLU A 96 7.45 2.52 11.28
N LEU A 97 7.40 2.26 9.97
CA LEU A 97 8.55 1.75 9.23
C LEU A 97 9.72 2.73 9.27
N ALA A 98 9.48 4.02 9.07
CA ALA A 98 10.54 5.04 9.14
C ALA A 98 11.20 5.07 10.53
N GLN A 99 10.40 4.98 11.61
CA GLN A 99 10.92 4.92 12.97
C GLN A 99 11.80 3.67 13.19
N LYS A 100 11.33 2.49 12.78
CA LYS A 100 12.07 1.23 12.90
C LYS A 100 13.35 1.26 12.06
N THR A 101 13.28 1.82 10.86
CA THR A 101 14.46 1.99 9.97
C THR A 101 15.51 2.90 10.62
N ALA A 102 15.11 3.99 11.26
CA ALA A 102 16.02 4.86 12.01
C ALA A 102 16.69 4.13 13.19
N LEU A 103 16.04 3.12 13.75
CA LEU A 103 16.57 2.26 14.82
C LEU A 103 17.42 1.10 14.30
N GLY A 104 17.48 0.89 12.98
CA GLY A 104 18.37 -0.09 12.35
C GLY A 104 17.69 -1.25 11.64
N ASP A 105 16.36 -1.28 11.56
CA ASP A 105 15.63 -2.29 10.80
C ASP A 105 15.85 -2.12 9.29
N ASP A 106 15.78 -3.23 8.54
CA ASP A 106 15.90 -3.20 7.07
C ASP A 106 14.61 -2.65 6.44
N PRO A 107 14.70 -1.48 5.76
CA PRO A 107 13.54 -0.85 5.12
C PRO A 107 12.91 -1.73 4.03
N LYS A 108 13.67 -2.57 3.34
CA LYS A 108 13.17 -3.44 2.28
C LYS A 108 12.20 -4.50 2.81
N ILE A 109 12.53 -5.10 3.95
CA ILE A 109 11.66 -6.08 4.62
C ILE A 109 10.36 -5.38 5.07
N GLY A 110 10.49 -4.21 5.68
CA GLY A 110 9.32 -3.44 6.12
C GLY A 110 8.41 -3.00 4.99
N LEU A 111 8.96 -2.48 3.88
CA LEU A 111 8.19 -2.16 2.68
C LEU A 111 7.53 -3.39 2.06
N GLY A 112 8.20 -4.54 2.07
CA GLY A 112 7.61 -5.81 1.65
C GLY A 112 6.37 -6.18 2.47
N GLY A 113 6.43 -6.00 3.79
CA GLY A 113 5.29 -6.22 4.69
C GLY A 113 4.12 -5.27 4.40
N ILE A 114 4.40 -3.99 4.14
CA ILE A 114 3.38 -3.01 3.74
C ILE A 114 2.78 -3.39 2.37
N GLY A 115 3.61 -3.79 1.42
CA GLY A 115 3.18 -4.23 0.09
C GLY A 115 2.25 -5.44 0.15
N GLN A 116 2.60 -6.45 0.93
CA GLN A 116 1.77 -7.64 1.16
C GLN A 116 0.43 -7.27 1.79
N TRP A 117 0.46 -6.45 2.85
CA TRP A 117 -0.76 -5.98 3.51
C TRP A 117 -1.68 -5.23 2.54
N TYR A 118 -1.13 -4.32 1.73
CA TYR A 118 -1.93 -3.53 0.79
C TYR A 118 -2.47 -4.38 -0.36
N GLN A 119 -1.70 -5.35 -0.85
CA GLN A 119 -2.15 -6.36 -1.81
C GLN A 119 -3.38 -7.13 -1.29
N ASP A 120 -3.35 -7.55 -0.03
CA ASP A 120 -4.46 -8.28 0.58
C ASP A 120 -5.70 -7.38 0.76
N ARG A 121 -5.50 -6.11 1.11
CA ARG A 121 -6.59 -5.12 1.15
C ARG A 121 -7.21 -4.91 -0.23
N MET A 122 -6.40 -4.77 -1.28
CA MET A 122 -6.89 -4.57 -2.65
C MET A 122 -7.67 -5.79 -3.15
N ARG A 123 -7.18 -7.01 -2.92
CA ARG A 123 -7.90 -8.25 -3.21
C ARG A 123 -9.21 -8.33 -2.45
N ARG A 124 -9.22 -7.98 -1.17
CA ARG A 124 -10.42 -7.95 -0.35
C ARG A 124 -11.43 -6.94 -0.89
N THR A 125 -11.03 -5.69 -1.17
CA THR A 125 -11.89 -4.65 -1.74
C THR A 125 -12.53 -5.14 -3.03
N LEU A 126 -11.76 -5.73 -3.96
CA LEU A 126 -12.28 -6.29 -5.19
C LEU A 126 -13.35 -7.37 -4.95
N LEU A 127 -13.18 -8.22 -3.94
CA LEU A 127 -14.06 -9.35 -3.66
C LEU A 127 -15.29 -9.00 -2.83
N THR A 128 -15.23 -8.00 -1.96
CA THR A 128 -16.26 -7.77 -0.91
C THR A 128 -17.03 -6.47 -1.06
N PHE A 129 -16.49 -5.48 -1.77
CA PHE A 129 -17.18 -4.22 -1.98
C PHE A 129 -18.47 -4.43 -2.82
N GLN A 130 -19.47 -3.59 -2.60
CA GLN A 130 -20.74 -3.63 -3.33
C GLN A 130 -20.60 -2.90 -4.67
N TRP A 131 -20.14 -3.63 -5.68
CA TRP A 131 -19.96 -3.10 -7.02
C TRP A 131 -21.29 -3.04 -7.79
N GLU A 132 -21.33 -2.13 -8.77
CA GLU A 132 -22.39 -2.10 -9.77
C GLU A 132 -22.59 -3.49 -10.37
N PRO A 133 -23.83 -4.02 -10.42
CA PRO A 133 -24.10 -5.37 -10.89
C PRO A 133 -23.63 -5.63 -12.33
N ASN A 134 -23.37 -6.89 -12.64
CA ASN A 134 -23.15 -7.31 -14.01
C ASN A 134 -24.43 -7.21 -14.84
N SER A 135 -24.32 -6.91 -16.13
CA SER A 135 -25.47 -6.96 -17.06
C SER A 135 -26.11 -8.35 -17.05
N PRO A 136 -27.44 -8.45 -17.32
CA PRO A 136 -28.14 -9.74 -17.36
C PRO A 136 -27.51 -10.76 -18.32
N ALA A 137 -26.98 -10.29 -19.44
CA ALA A 137 -26.26 -11.12 -20.40
C ALA A 137 -24.97 -11.72 -19.82
N THR A 138 -24.18 -10.91 -19.09
CA THR A 138 -22.97 -11.36 -18.41
C THR A 138 -23.30 -12.36 -17.30
N VAL A 139 -24.35 -12.10 -16.51
CA VAL A 139 -24.81 -13.02 -15.46
C VAL A 139 -25.20 -14.38 -16.07
N LYS A 140 -25.97 -14.37 -17.18
CA LYS A 140 -26.37 -15.59 -17.88
C LYS A 140 -25.15 -16.39 -18.38
N ARG A 141 -24.18 -15.71 -18.99
CA ARG A 141 -22.94 -16.33 -19.46
C ARG A 141 -22.11 -16.95 -18.33
N LYS A 142 -21.91 -16.23 -17.22
CA LYS A 142 -21.18 -16.72 -16.04
C LYS A 142 -21.90 -17.93 -15.41
N ARG A 143 -23.21 -17.88 -15.26
CA ARG A 143 -23.99 -19.01 -14.75
C ARG A 143 -23.87 -20.27 -15.65
N LYS A 144 -23.86 -20.10 -16.97
CA LYS A 144 -23.65 -21.21 -17.90
C LYS A 144 -22.28 -21.87 -17.71
N LYS A 145 -21.21 -21.05 -17.61
CA LYS A 145 -19.84 -21.56 -17.33
C LYS A 145 -19.75 -22.31 -15.99
N LEU A 146 -20.43 -21.80 -14.95
CA LEU A 146 -20.41 -22.42 -13.63
C LEU A 146 -21.16 -23.76 -13.61
N LYS A 147 -22.26 -23.89 -14.34
CA LYS A 147 -23.01 -25.16 -14.49
C LYS A 147 -22.17 -26.24 -15.19
N GLN A 148 -21.34 -25.86 -16.16
CA GLN A 148 -20.45 -26.79 -16.84
C GLN A 148 -19.31 -27.32 -15.97
N LYS A 149 -18.94 -26.59 -14.89
CA LYS A 149 -17.84 -26.96 -13.96
C LYS A 149 -18.28 -27.70 -12.71
N LYS A 150 -19.60 -27.74 -12.40
CA LYS A 150 -20.15 -28.38 -11.18
C LYS A 150 -21.20 -29.43 -11.56
N THR A 151 -21.14 -30.58 -10.89
CA THR A 151 -22.20 -31.59 -10.88
C THR A 151 -23.52 -30.96 -10.40
N GLU A 152 -24.66 -31.38 -10.93
CA GLU A 152 -25.94 -30.67 -10.95
C GLU A 152 -26.55 -30.25 -9.60
N GLU A 153 -26.11 -30.82 -8.49
CA GLU A 153 -26.82 -30.66 -7.20
C GLU A 153 -26.69 -29.28 -6.52
N ASN A 154 -25.77 -28.39 -6.94
CA ASN A 154 -25.55 -27.10 -6.26
C ASN A 154 -25.58 -25.86 -7.17
N SER A 155 -26.26 -25.93 -8.30
CA SER A 155 -26.16 -24.86 -9.35
C SER A 155 -27.12 -23.67 -9.14
N SER A 156 -28.12 -23.78 -8.30
CA SER A 156 -29.18 -22.76 -8.16
C SER A 156 -28.82 -21.58 -7.23
N GLN A 157 -27.83 -21.72 -6.35
CA GLN A 157 -27.46 -20.69 -5.36
C GLN A 157 -26.11 -19.97 -5.63
N VAL A 158 -25.46 -20.17 -6.78
CA VAL A 158 -24.18 -19.55 -7.05
C VAL A 158 -24.36 -18.06 -7.32
N LYS A 159 -23.99 -17.22 -6.34
CA LYS A 159 -23.93 -15.76 -6.51
C LYS A 159 -22.83 -15.40 -7.51
N VAL A 160 -23.22 -14.85 -8.65
CA VAL A 160 -22.29 -14.33 -9.65
C VAL A 160 -21.79 -12.96 -9.19
N LYS A 161 -20.54 -12.87 -8.77
CA LYS A 161 -19.94 -11.60 -8.33
C LYS A 161 -19.46 -10.78 -9.53
N PRO A 162 -19.58 -9.43 -9.50
CA PRO A 162 -18.83 -8.55 -10.38
C PRO A 162 -17.32 -8.77 -10.20
N LEU A 163 -16.51 -8.39 -11.19
CA LEU A 163 -15.05 -8.50 -11.18
C LEU A 163 -14.47 -9.92 -11.02
N VAL A 164 -15.28 -10.91 -10.70
CA VAL A 164 -14.86 -12.32 -10.54
C VAL A 164 -15.45 -13.18 -11.65
N ASP A 165 -14.61 -13.76 -12.50
CA ASP A 165 -14.98 -14.80 -13.47
C ASP A 165 -14.13 -16.06 -13.23
N THR A 166 -12.86 -16.04 -13.62
CA THR A 166 -11.90 -17.12 -13.41
C THR A 166 -11.11 -16.95 -12.12
N GLY A 167 -11.13 -15.77 -11.51
CA GLY A 167 -10.27 -15.37 -10.40
C GLY A 167 -8.93 -14.77 -10.85
N GLN A 168 -8.63 -14.77 -12.15
CA GLN A 168 -7.34 -14.31 -12.68
C GLN A 168 -7.05 -12.86 -12.31
N LEU A 169 -8.02 -11.94 -12.46
CA LEU A 169 -7.87 -10.54 -12.05
C LEU A 169 -7.47 -10.38 -10.58
N VAL A 170 -8.08 -11.14 -9.67
CA VAL A 170 -7.77 -11.12 -8.24
C VAL A 170 -6.34 -11.63 -7.98
N ASN A 171 -5.99 -12.73 -8.64
CA ASN A 171 -4.68 -13.37 -8.48
C ASN A 171 -3.54 -12.55 -9.11
N SER A 172 -3.85 -11.69 -10.09
CA SER A 172 -2.90 -10.81 -10.75
C SER A 172 -2.52 -9.58 -9.90
N ILE A 173 -3.25 -9.32 -8.82
CA ILE A 173 -2.88 -8.25 -7.89
C ILE A 173 -1.66 -8.71 -7.11
N ARG A 174 -0.54 -8.01 -7.30
CA ARG A 174 0.76 -8.29 -6.67
C ARG A 174 1.40 -7.00 -6.17
N TYR A 175 2.36 -7.13 -5.28
CA TYR A 175 3.23 -6.03 -4.91
C TYR A 175 4.65 -6.26 -5.40
N LYS A 176 5.40 -5.16 -5.55
CA LYS A 176 6.82 -5.16 -5.89
C LYS A 176 7.51 -4.04 -5.12
N VAL A 177 8.66 -4.33 -4.52
CA VAL A 177 9.54 -3.32 -3.90
C VAL A 177 10.67 -3.02 -4.88
N GLU A 178 10.88 -1.74 -5.16
CA GLU A 178 11.92 -1.24 -6.08
C GLU A 178 12.78 -0.19 -5.35
N GLU A 179 14.04 -0.07 -5.75
CA GLU A 179 14.99 0.97 -5.36
C GLU A 179 15.12 2.01 -6.46
#